data_992cd4e11e41be14088a28de0a20fec4
#
_entry.id   992cd4e11e41be14088a28de0a20fec4
#
_cell.length_a   1.000
_cell.length_b   1.000
_cell.length_c   1.000
_cell.angle_alpha   90.00
_cell.angle_beta   90.00
_cell.angle_gamma   90.00
#
_symmetry.space_group_name_H-M   'P 1'
#
loop_
_entity.id
_entity.type
_entity.pdbx_description
1 polymer ?
#
loop_
_entity_poly.entity_id
_entity_poly.type
_entity_poly.pdbx_seq_one_letter_code
_entity_poly.pdbx_strand_id
1 'polypeptide(L)'
;HETDTPLSKSHKGHKKMTNKERKKLKRLKKSQRKGHKQIISNNSPSSVDRAAILKELYQTAVESGDSNALIRIRDVTIFSEDLETLLDDNWLDDSIISFAYEYIYTSQIIPTLTERVKYGRKDQIKEAIFLLLPTFSFLLANSPNPSELKDVLPNLEHSSFIFMPVNDNIDFGEPEGGSHWSLVLFCVDDRKAIIYDSLYRANEEESMRLIKNTEAIFGKKFEIITEKHTPQQINSSDCGIIVIDITALLTARFLN
;
A
#
# COMPACT_ATOMS: atom_id res chain seq x y z
N HIS A 1 -9.17 51.04 -34.01
CA HIS A 1 -8.37 50.99 -32.77
C HIS A 1 -9.09 50.14 -31.75
N GLU A 2 -8.87 48.85 -31.78
CA GLU A 2 -9.27 47.92 -30.73
C GLU A 2 -8.00 47.51 -30.00
N THR A 3 -8.00 47.71 -28.67
CA THR A 3 -6.92 47.38 -27.78
C THR A 3 -7.20 46.06 -27.14
N ASP A 4 -6.46 45.02 -27.51
CA ASP A 4 -6.44 43.71 -26.87
C ASP A 4 -5.81 43.78 -25.48
N THR A 5 -6.57 43.39 -24.48
CA THR A 5 -6.09 43.22 -23.11
C THR A 5 -5.83 41.72 -22.86
N PRO A 6 -4.64 41.29 -22.41
CA PRO A 6 -4.40 39.88 -22.17
C PRO A 6 -5.01 39.42 -20.82
N LEU A 7 -5.79 38.35 -20.86
CA LEU A 7 -6.30 37.62 -19.69
C LEU A 7 -5.15 37.03 -18.88
N SER A 8 -4.96 37.53 -17.68
CA SER A 8 -4.02 36.97 -16.71
C SER A 8 -4.52 35.62 -16.20
N LYS A 9 -3.82 34.53 -16.54
CA LYS A 9 -3.99 33.21 -15.93
C LYS A 9 -3.41 33.23 -14.52
N SER A 10 -4.27 33.27 -13.50
CA SER A 10 -3.86 33.08 -12.12
C SER A 10 -3.46 31.61 -11.90
N HIS A 11 -2.17 31.32 -11.88
CA HIS A 11 -1.63 30.08 -11.36
C HIS A 11 -1.78 30.10 -9.83
N LYS A 12 -2.80 29.40 -9.31
CA LYS A 12 -2.86 29.07 -7.88
C LYS A 12 -1.75 28.03 -7.62
N GLY A 13 -0.57 28.52 -7.23
CA GLY A 13 0.52 27.65 -6.76
C GLY A 13 0.07 26.86 -5.53
N HIS A 14 0.05 25.55 -5.65
CA HIS A 14 -0.12 24.66 -4.51
C HIS A 14 1.09 24.82 -3.57
N LYS A 15 0.83 25.36 -2.40
CA LYS A 15 1.85 25.61 -1.38
C LYS A 15 2.29 24.26 -0.81
N LYS A 16 3.52 23.84 -1.12
CA LYS A 16 4.13 22.62 -0.55
C LYS A 16 4.14 22.74 0.98
N MET A 17 3.64 21.72 1.66
CA MET A 17 3.74 21.61 3.11
C MET A 17 5.21 21.62 3.55
N THR A 18 5.54 22.51 4.46
CA THR A 18 6.90 22.63 5.00
C THR A 18 7.20 21.46 5.94
N ASN A 19 8.48 21.11 6.11
CA ASN A 19 8.93 20.12 7.10
C ASN A 19 8.42 20.39 8.52
N LYS A 20 8.18 21.66 8.85
CA LYS A 20 7.62 22.09 10.14
C LYS A 20 6.13 21.72 10.26
N GLU A 21 5.36 21.86 9.18
CA GLU A 21 3.95 21.48 9.12
C GLU A 21 3.79 19.96 9.12
N ARG A 22 4.67 19.23 8.43
CA ARG A 22 4.75 17.76 8.48
C ARG A 22 5.07 17.25 9.90
N LYS A 23 6.06 17.86 10.59
CA LYS A 23 6.36 17.55 12.01
C LYS A 23 5.20 17.89 12.94
N LYS A 24 4.46 18.96 12.67
CA LYS A 24 3.26 19.33 13.45
C LYS A 24 2.13 18.32 13.23
N LEU A 25 1.93 17.85 12.00
CA LEU A 25 0.95 16.81 11.68
C LEU A 25 1.32 15.46 12.33
N LYS A 26 2.60 15.07 12.28
CA LYS A 26 3.11 13.89 13.01
C LYS A 26 2.86 14.00 14.53
N ARG A 27 3.05 15.19 15.12
CA ARG A 27 2.77 15.43 16.56
C ARG A 27 1.27 15.40 16.89
N LEU A 28 0.41 15.94 16.03
CA LEU A 28 -1.04 15.89 16.18
C LEU A 28 -1.56 14.45 16.05
N LYS A 29 -1.08 13.68 15.08
CA LYS A 29 -1.38 12.25 14.94
C LYS A 29 -0.91 11.46 16.18
N LYS A 30 0.25 11.80 16.75
CA LYS A 30 0.77 11.17 17.98
C LYS A 30 0.01 11.59 19.25
N SER A 31 -0.59 12.78 19.30
CA SER A 31 -1.40 13.24 20.45
C SER A 31 -2.81 12.63 20.43
N GLN A 32 -3.37 12.37 19.25
CA GLN A 32 -4.65 11.64 19.10
C GLN A 32 -4.53 10.18 19.58
N ARG A 33 -3.32 9.57 19.48
CA ARG A 33 -3.02 8.25 20.06
C ARG A 33 -3.28 8.15 21.58
N LYS A 34 -3.15 9.26 22.32
CA LYS A 34 -3.33 9.25 23.79
C LYS A 34 -4.79 9.37 24.25
N GLY A 35 -5.73 9.70 23.36
CA GLY A 35 -7.13 9.98 23.69
C GLY A 35 -8.11 8.83 23.55
N HIS A 36 -7.74 7.71 22.92
CA HIS A 36 -8.68 6.64 22.56
C HIS A 36 -8.51 5.33 23.36
N LYS A 37 -8.08 5.41 24.60
CA LYS A 37 -8.16 4.26 25.52
C LYS A 37 -9.53 4.21 26.19
N GLN A 38 -10.61 3.96 25.47
CA GLN A 38 -11.85 3.40 26.05
C GLN A 38 -12.87 3.08 24.95
N ILE A 39 -13.54 1.94 25.15
CA ILE A 39 -14.69 1.41 24.43
C ILE A 39 -14.32 0.50 23.26
N ILE A 40 -14.25 -0.80 23.49
CA ILE A 40 -15.24 -1.81 23.05
C ILE A 40 -14.91 -3.11 23.78
N SER A 41 -15.72 -3.45 24.80
CA SER A 41 -15.90 -4.82 25.24
C SER A 41 -17.18 -5.33 24.61
N ASN A 42 -17.09 -6.21 23.64
CA ASN A 42 -18.21 -7.05 23.23
C ASN A 42 -17.76 -8.51 23.28
N ASN A 43 -18.14 -9.16 24.35
CA ASN A 43 -17.98 -10.57 24.58
C ASN A 43 -18.88 -11.38 23.64
N SER A 44 -18.29 -12.12 22.71
CA SER A 44 -18.86 -13.34 22.17
C SER A 44 -17.94 -14.51 22.56
N PRO A 45 -18.47 -15.62 23.11
CA PRO A 45 -17.66 -16.68 23.74
C PRO A 45 -17.20 -17.71 22.71
N SER A 46 -16.33 -17.39 21.78
CA SER A 46 -15.53 -18.32 20.98
C SER A 46 -14.47 -17.66 20.09
N SER A 47 -14.16 -16.39 20.27
CA SER A 47 -13.01 -15.80 19.60
C SER A 47 -11.75 -16.13 20.40
N VAL A 48 -10.89 -16.97 19.85
CA VAL A 48 -9.49 -17.02 20.25
C VAL A 48 -9.01 -15.57 20.28
N ASP A 49 -8.54 -15.10 21.43
CA ASP A 49 -8.01 -13.74 21.55
C ASP A 49 -6.70 -13.65 20.77
N ARG A 50 -6.83 -13.34 19.48
CA ARG A 50 -5.70 -13.26 18.54
C ARG A 50 -4.70 -12.19 18.95
N ALA A 51 -5.17 -11.11 19.57
CA ALA A 51 -4.31 -10.04 20.07
C ALA A 51 -3.45 -10.53 21.24
N ALA A 52 -4.02 -11.32 22.16
CA ALA A 52 -3.26 -11.94 23.26
C ALA A 52 -2.21 -12.92 22.73
N ILE A 53 -2.56 -13.76 21.75
CA ILE A 53 -1.61 -14.70 21.13
C ILE A 53 -0.47 -13.94 20.45
N LEU A 54 -0.78 -12.92 19.66
CA LEU A 54 0.24 -12.10 18.98
C LEU A 54 1.19 -11.46 19.98
N LYS A 55 0.65 -10.90 21.06
CA LYS A 55 1.43 -10.29 22.12
C LYS A 55 2.34 -11.28 22.83
N GLU A 56 1.85 -12.49 23.09
CA GLU A 56 2.63 -13.59 23.69
C GLU A 56 3.76 -14.04 22.73
N LEU A 57 3.47 -14.20 21.44
CA LEU A 57 4.46 -14.52 20.41
C LEU A 57 5.57 -13.45 20.35
N TYR A 58 5.17 -12.18 20.34
CA TYR A 58 6.12 -11.07 20.34
C TYR A 58 7.00 -11.08 21.60
N GLN A 59 6.41 -11.23 22.78
CA GLN A 59 7.16 -11.31 24.05
C GLN A 59 8.14 -12.48 24.05
N THR A 60 7.72 -13.65 23.59
CA THR A 60 8.58 -14.83 23.48
C THR A 60 9.74 -14.60 22.52
N ALA A 61 9.49 -13.96 21.38
CA ALA A 61 10.53 -13.63 20.40
C ALA A 61 11.55 -12.63 20.96
N VAL A 62 11.08 -11.61 21.70
CA VAL A 62 11.95 -10.61 22.35
C VAL A 62 12.79 -11.23 23.47
N GLU A 63 12.18 -12.08 24.32
CA GLU A 63 12.86 -12.75 25.44
C GLU A 63 13.90 -13.76 24.99
N SER A 64 13.70 -14.40 23.84
CA SER A 64 14.69 -15.33 23.26
C SER A 64 15.98 -14.64 22.84
N GLY A 65 15.95 -13.30 22.68
CA GLY A 65 17.10 -12.52 22.22
C GLY A 65 17.53 -12.86 20.79
N ASP A 66 16.67 -13.56 20.09
CA ASP A 66 16.96 -14.15 18.79
C ASP A 66 16.42 -13.21 17.70
N SER A 67 17.32 -12.48 17.03
CA SER A 67 17.00 -11.74 15.80
C SER A 67 16.70 -12.69 14.62
N ASN A 68 16.31 -13.93 14.92
CA ASN A 68 16.11 -14.95 13.91
C ASN A 68 14.80 -14.73 13.14
N ALA A 69 14.84 -15.13 11.88
CA ALA A 69 13.69 -15.21 11.02
C ALA A 69 12.59 -16.09 11.64
N LEU A 70 11.42 -15.50 11.88
CA LEU A 70 10.28 -16.19 12.48
C LEU A 70 9.49 -17.00 11.46
N ILE A 71 9.24 -16.40 10.31
CA ILE A 71 8.50 -17.01 9.21
C ILE A 71 9.02 -16.48 7.87
N ARG A 72 9.02 -17.35 6.87
CA ARG A 72 9.37 -16.98 5.50
C ARG A 72 8.33 -17.48 4.53
N ILE A 73 7.94 -16.61 3.60
CA ILE A 73 7.11 -16.96 2.46
C ILE A 73 7.79 -16.42 1.19
N ARG A 74 8.20 -17.34 0.29
CA ARG A 74 8.99 -17.04 -0.90
C ARG A 74 10.22 -16.18 -0.55
N ASP A 75 10.27 -14.93 -1.01
CA ASP A 75 11.42 -14.03 -0.83
C ASP A 75 11.24 -13.08 0.38
N VAL A 76 10.09 -13.12 1.06
CA VAL A 76 9.79 -12.28 2.22
C VAL A 76 10.03 -13.05 3.50
N THR A 77 10.80 -12.47 4.40
CA THR A 77 11.10 -12.99 5.74
C THR A 77 10.61 -12.01 6.78
N ILE A 78 9.90 -12.49 7.79
CA ILE A 78 9.42 -11.73 8.95
C ILE A 78 10.32 -12.02 10.13
N PHE A 79 10.77 -10.96 10.78
CA PHE A 79 11.58 -10.98 12.00
C PHE A 79 10.75 -10.56 13.21
N SER A 80 11.31 -10.70 14.41
CA SER A 80 10.61 -10.33 15.66
C SER A 80 10.25 -8.84 15.73
N GLU A 81 11.08 -7.98 15.17
CA GLU A 81 10.83 -6.54 15.09
C GLU A 81 9.61 -6.18 14.22
N ASP A 82 9.39 -6.91 13.11
CA ASP A 82 8.21 -6.71 12.25
C ASP A 82 6.91 -7.03 13.00
N LEU A 83 6.94 -8.00 13.95
CA LEU A 83 5.77 -8.32 14.77
C LEU A 83 5.33 -7.18 15.68
N GLU A 84 6.25 -6.29 16.09
CA GLU A 84 5.90 -5.11 16.89
C GLU A 84 4.91 -4.23 16.14
N THR A 85 5.02 -4.16 14.82
CA THR A 85 4.15 -3.33 13.98
C THR A 85 2.72 -3.85 13.91
N LEU A 86 2.50 -5.14 14.24
CA LEU A 86 1.16 -5.76 14.34
C LEU A 86 0.47 -5.53 15.68
N LEU A 87 1.18 -5.02 16.69
CA LEU A 87 0.59 -4.73 18.00
C LEU A 87 -0.32 -3.50 17.91
N ASP A 88 -1.30 -3.44 18.84
CA ASP A 88 -2.28 -2.36 18.91
C ASP A 88 -1.66 -0.96 18.81
N ASP A 89 -2.30 -0.09 18.05
CA ASP A 89 -1.90 1.30 17.81
C ASP A 89 -0.57 1.50 17.07
N ASN A 90 0.10 0.45 16.60
CA ASN A 90 1.30 0.56 15.76
C ASN A 90 0.94 0.62 14.26
N TRP A 91 1.84 1.16 13.48
CA TRP A 91 1.71 1.20 12.02
C TRP A 91 2.42 0.01 11.41
N LEU A 92 1.77 -0.64 10.45
CA LEU A 92 2.40 -1.71 9.69
C LEU A 92 3.60 -1.16 8.90
N ASP A 93 4.68 -1.92 8.95
CA ASP A 93 5.83 -1.70 8.08
C ASP A 93 5.62 -2.34 6.69
N ASP A 94 6.59 -2.16 5.83
CA ASP A 94 6.60 -2.71 4.48
C ASP A 94 6.82 -4.22 4.45
N SER A 95 7.49 -4.80 5.46
CA SER A 95 7.70 -6.25 5.60
C SER A 95 6.38 -6.99 5.78
N ILE A 96 5.50 -6.49 6.66
CA ILE A 96 4.19 -7.09 6.91
C ILE A 96 3.29 -6.97 5.68
N ILE A 97 3.28 -5.83 5.00
CA ILE A 97 2.49 -5.67 3.77
C ILE A 97 3.03 -6.60 2.67
N SER A 98 4.37 -6.70 2.55
CA SER A 98 5.02 -7.62 1.60
C SER A 98 4.66 -9.08 1.88
N PHE A 99 4.70 -9.49 3.16
CA PHE A 99 4.30 -10.83 3.57
C PHE A 99 2.83 -11.12 3.23
N ALA A 100 1.93 -10.18 3.50
CA ALA A 100 0.52 -10.32 3.16
C ALA A 100 0.31 -10.46 1.65
N TYR A 101 1.05 -9.71 0.83
CA TYR A 101 1.01 -9.80 -0.63
C TYR A 101 1.48 -11.17 -1.12
N GLU A 102 2.59 -11.69 -0.59
CA GLU A 102 3.06 -13.04 -0.92
C GLU A 102 2.07 -14.12 -0.47
N TYR A 103 1.41 -13.93 0.69
CA TYR A 103 0.36 -14.82 1.14
C TYR A 103 -0.86 -14.81 0.21
N ILE A 104 -1.34 -13.63 -0.21
CA ILE A 104 -2.44 -13.50 -1.19
C ILE A 104 -2.04 -14.17 -2.51
N TYR A 105 -0.82 -13.94 -2.99
CA TYR A 105 -0.32 -14.53 -4.21
C TYR A 105 -0.32 -16.05 -4.15
N THR A 106 0.22 -16.62 -3.08
CA THR A 106 0.34 -18.09 -2.91
C THR A 106 -0.98 -18.79 -2.59
N SER A 107 -1.90 -18.12 -1.86
CA SER A 107 -3.17 -18.71 -1.42
C SER A 107 -4.34 -18.49 -2.38
N GLN A 108 -4.30 -17.42 -3.19
CA GLN A 108 -5.41 -17.08 -4.10
C GLN A 108 -4.99 -17.16 -5.58
N ILE A 109 -3.89 -16.51 -5.95
CA ILE A 109 -3.51 -16.37 -7.37
C ILE A 109 -2.96 -17.69 -7.93
N ILE A 110 -1.93 -18.26 -7.29
CA ILE A 110 -1.31 -19.51 -7.78
C ILE A 110 -2.33 -20.66 -7.91
N PRO A 111 -3.18 -20.96 -6.92
CA PRO A 111 -4.15 -22.05 -7.04
C PRO A 111 -5.11 -21.86 -8.21
N THR A 112 -5.63 -20.63 -8.37
CA THR A 112 -6.57 -20.31 -9.47
C THR A 112 -5.91 -20.45 -10.84
N LEU A 113 -4.69 -19.95 -11.00
CA LEU A 113 -3.93 -20.10 -12.25
C LEU A 113 -3.62 -21.56 -12.55
N THR A 114 -3.25 -22.33 -11.51
CA THR A 114 -2.96 -23.77 -11.65
C THR A 114 -4.20 -24.55 -12.13
N GLU A 115 -5.38 -24.26 -11.56
CA GLU A 115 -6.64 -24.83 -12.00
C GLU A 115 -6.97 -24.49 -13.46
N ARG A 116 -6.83 -23.20 -13.84
CA ARG A 116 -7.08 -22.75 -15.22
C ARG A 116 -6.18 -23.47 -16.22
N VAL A 117 -4.89 -23.65 -15.88
CA VAL A 117 -3.94 -24.43 -16.70
C VAL A 117 -4.40 -25.88 -16.85
N LYS A 118 -4.80 -26.53 -15.74
CA LYS A 118 -5.26 -27.92 -15.71
C LYS A 118 -6.47 -28.15 -16.62
N TYR A 119 -7.36 -27.18 -16.71
CA TYR A 119 -8.56 -27.25 -17.56
C TYR A 119 -8.36 -26.69 -18.98
N GLY A 120 -7.11 -26.52 -19.43
CA GLY A 120 -6.78 -26.14 -20.82
C GLY A 120 -7.04 -24.68 -21.17
N ARG A 121 -7.31 -23.81 -20.18
CA ARG A 121 -7.56 -22.37 -20.39
C ARG A 121 -6.25 -21.57 -20.47
N LYS A 122 -5.26 -22.07 -21.21
CA LYS A 122 -3.93 -21.47 -21.32
C LYS A 122 -3.93 -20.04 -21.87
N ASP A 123 -4.87 -19.72 -22.74
CA ASP A 123 -4.94 -18.43 -23.43
C ASP A 123 -5.40 -17.28 -22.50
N GLN A 124 -5.91 -17.61 -21.30
CA GLN A 124 -6.35 -16.67 -20.28
C GLN A 124 -5.32 -16.49 -19.16
N ILE A 125 -4.16 -17.14 -19.28
CA ILE A 125 -3.05 -17.03 -18.33
C ILE A 125 -2.08 -15.93 -18.78
N LYS A 126 -2.58 -14.75 -19.03
CA LYS A 126 -1.83 -13.55 -18.73
C LYS A 126 -1.68 -13.54 -17.21
N GLU A 127 -0.54 -13.12 -16.69
CA GLU A 127 -0.42 -12.80 -15.27
C GLU A 127 -1.42 -11.68 -14.97
N ALA A 128 -2.70 -12.07 -14.83
CA ALA A 128 -3.80 -11.12 -14.82
C ALA A 128 -3.64 -10.12 -13.65
N ILE A 129 -3.03 -10.56 -12.55
CA ILE A 129 -2.90 -9.79 -11.32
C ILE A 129 -1.45 -9.78 -10.88
N PHE A 130 -0.91 -8.59 -10.65
CA PHE A 130 0.40 -8.36 -10.08
C PHE A 130 0.30 -7.59 -8.76
N LEU A 131 0.91 -8.11 -7.72
CA LEU A 131 1.01 -7.47 -6.40
C LEU A 131 2.44 -6.92 -6.28
N LEU A 132 2.61 -5.61 -6.51
CA LEU A 132 3.92 -4.97 -6.44
C LEU A 132 4.28 -4.71 -4.98
N LEU A 133 5.44 -5.20 -4.55
CA LEU A 133 5.89 -5.02 -3.17
C LEU A 133 6.10 -3.53 -2.84
N PRO A 134 5.85 -3.10 -1.59
CA PRO A 134 5.97 -1.70 -1.15
C PRO A 134 7.30 -1.04 -1.52
N THR A 135 8.41 -1.77 -1.37
CA THR A 135 9.76 -1.28 -1.71
C THR A 135 9.87 -0.85 -3.17
N PHE A 136 9.30 -1.63 -4.10
CA PHE A 136 9.31 -1.28 -5.52
C PHE A 136 8.35 -0.12 -5.83
N SER A 137 7.20 -0.07 -5.17
CA SER A 137 6.26 1.06 -5.29
C SER A 137 6.92 2.36 -4.81
N PHE A 138 7.62 2.31 -3.67
CA PHE A 138 8.37 3.42 -3.11
C PHE A 138 9.49 3.89 -4.05
N LEU A 139 10.31 2.95 -4.55
CA LEU A 139 11.37 3.24 -5.50
C LEU A 139 10.82 3.92 -6.76
N LEU A 140 9.73 3.39 -7.31
CA LEU A 140 9.09 3.92 -8.50
C LEU A 140 8.49 5.31 -8.25
N ALA A 141 7.78 5.51 -7.13
CA ALA A 141 7.16 6.79 -6.78
C ALA A 141 8.18 7.93 -6.63
N ASN A 142 9.38 7.61 -6.10
CA ASN A 142 10.38 8.61 -5.74
C ASN A 142 11.56 8.70 -6.72
N SER A 143 11.58 7.88 -7.78
CA SER A 143 12.63 7.95 -8.80
C SER A 143 12.53 9.24 -9.62
N PRO A 144 13.63 9.99 -9.78
CA PRO A 144 13.68 11.12 -10.69
C PRO A 144 13.66 10.69 -12.17
N ASN A 145 14.14 9.47 -12.46
CA ASN A 145 14.26 8.89 -13.79
C ASN A 145 13.56 7.52 -13.86
N PRO A 146 12.23 7.45 -13.82
CA PRO A 146 11.50 6.18 -13.73
C PRO A 146 11.80 5.21 -14.88
N SER A 147 12.17 5.72 -16.07
CA SER A 147 12.50 4.89 -17.22
C SER A 147 13.74 4.01 -17.01
N GLU A 148 14.66 4.41 -16.14
CA GLU A 148 15.87 3.64 -15.79
C GLU A 148 15.53 2.43 -14.90
N LEU A 149 14.36 2.45 -14.27
CA LEU A 149 13.88 1.34 -13.44
C LEU A 149 13.26 0.18 -14.26
N LYS A 150 13.07 0.37 -15.56
CA LYS A 150 12.39 -0.63 -16.41
C LYS A 150 13.06 -2.01 -16.36
N ASP A 151 14.38 -2.04 -16.24
CA ASP A 151 15.15 -3.30 -16.18
C ASP A 151 15.25 -3.88 -14.75
N VAL A 152 14.92 -3.08 -13.74
CA VAL A 152 14.98 -3.48 -12.31
C VAL A 152 13.61 -3.93 -11.81
N LEU A 153 12.55 -3.31 -12.31
CA LEU A 153 11.18 -3.65 -11.94
C LEU A 153 10.76 -4.97 -12.59
N PRO A 154 9.86 -5.71 -11.93
CA PRO A 154 9.18 -6.83 -12.59
C PRO A 154 8.50 -6.38 -13.87
N ASN A 155 8.32 -7.30 -14.82
CA ASN A 155 7.64 -7.00 -16.06
C ASN A 155 6.13 -6.78 -15.84
N LEU A 156 5.77 -5.52 -15.54
CA LEU A 156 4.40 -5.11 -15.24
C LEU A 156 3.50 -5.02 -16.47
N GLU A 157 4.08 -4.92 -17.67
CA GLU A 157 3.35 -4.63 -18.92
C GLU A 157 2.40 -5.77 -19.34
N HIS A 158 2.61 -6.98 -18.83
CA HIS A 158 1.80 -8.17 -19.12
C HIS A 158 0.62 -8.36 -18.15
N SER A 159 0.52 -7.54 -17.10
CA SER A 159 -0.53 -7.66 -16.09
C SER A 159 -1.75 -6.82 -16.48
N SER A 160 -2.96 -7.35 -16.25
CA SER A 160 -4.21 -6.60 -16.41
C SER A 160 -4.50 -5.72 -15.19
N PHE A 161 -4.12 -6.19 -14.00
CA PHE A 161 -4.32 -5.50 -12.73
C PHE A 161 -3.01 -5.45 -11.96
N ILE A 162 -2.62 -4.26 -11.48
CA ILE A 162 -1.41 -4.08 -10.68
C ILE A 162 -1.76 -3.33 -9.41
N PHE A 163 -1.51 -3.95 -8.26
CA PHE A 163 -1.71 -3.36 -6.95
C PHE A 163 -0.39 -2.78 -6.44
N MET A 164 -0.38 -1.50 -6.16
CA MET A 164 0.81 -0.75 -5.71
C MET A 164 0.52 -0.05 -4.39
N PRO A 165 1.06 -0.53 -3.25
CA PRO A 165 0.97 0.18 -1.98
C PRO A 165 1.72 1.51 -2.05
N VAL A 166 1.17 2.55 -1.46
CA VAL A 166 1.76 3.89 -1.42
C VAL A 166 1.99 4.31 0.02
N ASN A 167 3.22 4.72 0.32
CA ASN A 167 3.58 5.30 1.60
C ASN A 167 3.89 6.79 1.43
N ASP A 168 3.63 7.62 2.45
CA ASP A 168 3.94 9.05 2.45
C ASP A 168 5.41 9.38 2.76
N ASN A 169 6.27 8.35 2.89
CA ASN A 169 7.71 8.54 2.96
C ASN A 169 8.29 9.01 1.61
N ILE A 170 9.24 9.95 1.68
CA ILE A 170 9.98 10.46 0.52
C ILE A 170 11.49 10.41 0.76
N ASP A 171 11.93 9.93 1.91
CA ASP A 171 13.34 9.92 2.31
C ASP A 171 13.91 8.51 2.22
N PHE A 172 14.85 8.31 1.30
CA PHE A 172 15.58 7.06 1.14
C PHE A 172 16.53 6.77 2.32
N GLY A 173 16.88 7.79 3.12
CA GLY A 173 17.75 7.66 4.29
C GLY A 173 17.00 7.24 5.56
N GLU A 174 15.67 7.28 5.56
CA GLU A 174 14.81 6.86 6.68
C GLU A 174 13.90 5.70 6.25
N PRO A 175 14.37 4.45 6.22
CA PRO A 175 13.59 3.30 5.72
C PRO A 175 12.24 3.11 6.45
N GLU A 176 12.21 3.40 7.76
CA GLU A 176 11.00 3.34 8.59
C GLU A 176 10.21 4.65 8.58
N GLY A 177 10.49 5.51 7.62
CA GLY A 177 9.81 6.79 7.45
C GLY A 177 8.36 6.61 7.02
N GLY A 178 7.62 7.73 7.06
CA GLY A 178 6.22 7.74 6.65
C GLY A 178 5.27 7.59 7.83
N SER A 179 3.99 7.77 7.54
CA SER A 179 2.94 7.79 8.56
C SER A 179 1.58 7.32 8.04
N HIS A 180 1.49 7.00 6.75
CA HIS A 180 0.23 6.59 6.15
C HIS A 180 0.46 5.68 4.94
N TRP A 181 -0.41 4.66 4.83
CA TRP A 181 -0.51 3.75 3.68
C TRP A 181 -1.79 3.99 2.91
N SER A 182 -1.68 3.98 1.60
CA SER A 182 -2.81 3.93 0.66
C SER A 182 -2.50 2.96 -0.47
N LEU A 183 -3.41 2.78 -1.41
CA LEU A 183 -3.26 1.83 -2.52
C LEU A 183 -3.59 2.52 -3.84
N VAL A 184 -2.76 2.29 -4.85
CA VAL A 184 -3.09 2.55 -6.25
C VAL A 184 -3.28 1.23 -6.98
N LEU A 185 -4.45 1.03 -7.58
CA LEU A 185 -4.75 -0.09 -8.47
C LEU A 185 -4.72 0.38 -9.92
N PHE A 186 -3.85 -0.20 -10.73
CA PHE A 186 -3.88 -0.02 -12.17
C PHE A 186 -4.73 -1.11 -12.83
N CYS A 187 -5.77 -0.70 -13.54
CA CYS A 187 -6.51 -1.52 -14.50
C CYS A 187 -5.90 -1.21 -15.88
N VAL A 188 -4.89 -2.00 -16.26
CA VAL A 188 -4.00 -1.68 -17.40
C VAL A 188 -4.74 -1.71 -18.73
N ASP A 189 -5.61 -2.68 -18.93
CA ASP A 189 -6.40 -2.84 -20.16
C ASP A 189 -7.41 -1.69 -20.32
N ASP A 190 -8.04 -1.25 -19.22
CA ASP A 190 -9.01 -0.14 -19.18
C ASP A 190 -8.33 1.25 -19.12
N ARG A 191 -7.02 1.29 -18.95
CA ARG A 191 -6.24 2.51 -18.74
C ARG A 191 -6.76 3.37 -17.57
N LYS A 192 -7.04 2.74 -16.44
CA LYS A 192 -7.49 3.40 -15.22
C LYS A 192 -6.50 3.19 -14.09
N ALA A 193 -6.27 4.25 -13.31
CA ALA A 193 -5.53 4.20 -12.06
C ALA A 193 -6.49 4.63 -10.94
N ILE A 194 -6.80 3.70 -10.04
CA ILE A 194 -7.78 3.90 -8.97
C ILE A 194 -7.05 4.04 -7.65
N ILE A 195 -7.28 5.15 -6.96
CA ILE A 195 -6.68 5.46 -5.66
C ILE A 195 -7.67 5.08 -4.56
N TYR A 196 -7.24 4.20 -3.65
CA TYR A 196 -7.93 3.84 -2.43
C TYR A 196 -7.17 4.42 -1.24
N ASP A 197 -7.76 5.34 -0.51
CA ASP A 197 -7.16 6.01 0.63
C ASP A 197 -8.13 6.04 1.81
N SER A 198 -7.76 5.35 2.89
CA SER A 198 -8.56 5.22 4.12
C SER A 198 -8.53 6.46 5.01
N LEU A 199 -7.70 7.44 4.67
CA LEU A 199 -7.66 8.76 5.30
C LEU A 199 -7.75 9.80 4.18
N TYR A 200 -8.94 10.17 3.83
CA TYR A 200 -9.31 10.90 2.62
C TYR A 200 -8.23 11.85 2.08
N ARG A 201 -7.65 11.49 0.93
CA ARG A 201 -6.64 12.26 0.19
C ARG A 201 -5.31 12.52 0.95
N ALA A 202 -4.99 11.73 1.99
CA ALA A 202 -3.77 11.94 2.76
C ALA A 202 -2.49 11.64 1.95
N ASN A 203 -2.56 10.66 1.02
CA ASN A 203 -1.48 10.28 0.11
C ASN A 203 -1.75 10.68 -1.36
N GLU A 204 -2.51 11.74 -1.59
CA GLU A 204 -2.84 12.14 -2.96
C GLU A 204 -1.59 12.52 -3.78
N GLU A 205 -0.69 13.32 -3.21
CA GLU A 205 0.55 13.73 -3.89
C GLU A 205 1.45 12.53 -4.22
N GLU A 206 1.59 11.61 -3.27
CA GLU A 206 2.39 10.39 -3.40
C GLU A 206 1.80 9.46 -4.46
N SER A 207 0.50 9.26 -4.42
CA SER A 207 -0.24 8.47 -5.43
C SER A 207 -0.09 9.06 -6.83
N MET A 208 -0.21 10.38 -6.96
CA MET A 208 -0.04 11.08 -8.24
C MET A 208 1.39 10.95 -8.78
N ARG A 209 2.42 11.00 -7.91
CA ARG A 209 3.81 10.76 -8.33
C ARG A 209 4.00 9.35 -8.83
N LEU A 210 3.50 8.35 -8.08
CA LEU A 210 3.56 6.95 -8.48
C LEU A 210 2.89 6.73 -9.83
N ILE A 211 1.68 7.26 -10.02
CA ILE A 211 0.94 7.14 -11.28
C ILE A 211 1.72 7.76 -12.43
N LYS A 212 2.22 8.99 -12.26
CA LYS A 212 3.01 9.68 -13.28
C LYS A 212 4.26 8.89 -13.70
N ASN A 213 4.97 8.33 -12.72
CA ASN A 213 6.18 7.56 -12.97
C ASN A 213 5.86 6.20 -13.62
N THR A 214 4.76 5.57 -13.22
CA THR A 214 4.24 4.35 -13.88
C THR A 214 3.85 4.62 -15.32
N GLU A 215 3.18 5.75 -15.61
CA GLU A 215 2.85 6.19 -16.97
C GLU A 215 4.11 6.33 -17.86
N ALA A 216 5.21 6.83 -17.29
CA ALA A 216 6.48 6.96 -18.03
C ALA A 216 7.07 5.61 -18.41
N ILE A 217 6.94 4.58 -17.56
CA ILE A 217 7.38 3.21 -17.83
C ILE A 217 6.51 2.56 -18.91
N PHE A 218 5.18 2.70 -18.80
CA PHE A 218 4.23 2.10 -19.73
C PHE A 218 4.14 2.85 -21.08
N GLY A 219 4.63 4.10 -21.14
CA GLY A 219 4.42 4.96 -22.30
C GLY A 219 2.94 5.26 -22.57
N LYS A 220 2.07 5.16 -21.57
CA LYS A 220 0.61 5.30 -21.66
C LYS A 220 0.10 6.21 -20.56
N LYS A 221 -1.01 6.91 -20.82
CA LYS A 221 -1.75 7.67 -19.83
C LYS A 221 -2.89 6.85 -19.25
N PHE A 222 -3.18 7.10 -17.97
CA PHE A 222 -4.26 6.47 -17.23
C PHE A 222 -5.27 7.53 -16.78
N GLU A 223 -6.55 7.18 -16.85
CA GLU A 223 -7.62 7.94 -16.19
C GLU A 223 -7.48 7.75 -14.68
N ILE A 224 -7.38 8.86 -13.94
CA ILE A 224 -7.18 8.80 -12.48
C ILE A 224 -8.52 8.91 -11.78
N ILE A 225 -8.82 7.93 -10.95
CA ILE A 225 -10.06 7.83 -10.19
C ILE A 225 -9.72 7.75 -8.70
N THR A 226 -10.25 8.65 -7.90
CA THR A 226 -10.21 8.49 -6.44
C THR A 226 -11.47 7.77 -5.99
N GLU A 227 -11.32 6.58 -5.40
CA GLU A 227 -12.46 5.80 -4.89
C GLU A 227 -13.03 6.43 -3.62
N LYS A 228 -14.20 7.04 -3.77
CA LYS A 228 -14.86 7.82 -2.70
C LYS A 228 -15.48 6.96 -1.60
N HIS A 229 -15.73 5.67 -1.89
CA HIS A 229 -16.32 4.73 -0.95
C HIS A 229 -15.26 3.84 -0.27
N THR A 230 -14.00 4.22 -0.38
CA THR A 230 -12.94 3.56 0.40
C THR A 230 -13.31 3.63 1.89
N PRO A 231 -13.31 2.49 2.62
CA PRO A 231 -13.55 2.50 4.06
C PRO A 231 -12.61 3.47 4.76
N GLN A 232 -13.18 4.40 5.55
CA GLN A 232 -12.38 5.39 6.25
C GLN A 232 -12.00 4.86 7.63
N GLN A 233 -10.70 4.91 7.96
CA GLN A 233 -10.20 4.51 9.27
C GLN A 233 -10.66 5.47 10.35
N ILE A 234 -11.01 4.92 11.51
CA ILE A 234 -11.42 5.70 12.69
C ILE A 234 -10.28 5.89 13.70
N ASN A 235 -9.15 5.20 13.48
CA ASN A 235 -7.93 5.30 14.27
C ASN A 235 -6.75 5.77 13.40
N SER A 236 -5.56 5.81 13.97
CA SER A 236 -4.35 6.26 13.28
C SER A 236 -3.49 5.13 12.71
N SER A 237 -3.88 3.86 12.86
CA SER A 237 -3.01 2.70 12.63
C SER A 237 -3.50 1.72 11.55
N ASP A 238 -4.79 1.70 11.22
CA ASP A 238 -5.37 0.67 10.34
C ASP A 238 -5.09 0.83 8.85
N CYS A 239 -4.40 1.89 8.42
CA CYS A 239 -4.21 2.16 7.00
C CYS A 239 -3.56 0.98 6.24
N GLY A 240 -2.51 0.38 6.81
CA GLY A 240 -1.84 -0.77 6.20
C GLY A 240 -2.75 -2.01 6.13
N ILE A 241 -3.55 -2.26 7.17
CA ILE A 241 -4.55 -3.35 7.18
C ILE A 241 -5.59 -3.14 6.08
N ILE A 242 -6.10 -1.91 5.93
CA ILE A 242 -7.10 -1.59 4.90
C ILE A 242 -6.53 -1.79 3.49
N VAL A 243 -5.25 -1.45 3.26
CA VAL A 243 -4.56 -1.74 2.00
C VAL A 243 -4.54 -3.24 1.71
N ILE A 244 -4.18 -4.06 2.71
CA ILE A 244 -4.16 -5.52 2.57
C ILE A 244 -5.56 -6.07 2.29
N ASP A 245 -6.56 -5.64 3.05
CA ASP A 245 -7.95 -6.10 2.90
C ASP A 245 -8.54 -5.76 1.53
N ILE A 246 -8.34 -4.53 1.04
CA ILE A 246 -8.78 -4.12 -0.30
C ILE A 246 -8.09 -4.96 -1.36
N THR A 247 -6.77 -5.18 -1.23
CA THR A 247 -6.00 -6.00 -2.17
C THR A 247 -6.52 -7.44 -2.19
N ALA A 248 -6.72 -8.07 -1.04
CA ALA A 248 -7.25 -9.44 -0.95
C ALA A 248 -8.65 -9.57 -1.55
N LEU A 249 -9.54 -8.63 -1.21
CA LEU A 249 -10.93 -8.62 -1.69
C LEU A 249 -11.01 -8.46 -3.21
N LEU A 250 -10.29 -7.49 -3.77
CA LEU A 250 -10.31 -7.22 -5.21
C LEU A 250 -9.61 -8.34 -5.98
N THR A 251 -8.51 -8.88 -5.46
CA THR A 251 -7.85 -10.07 -6.04
C THR A 251 -8.84 -11.22 -6.16
N ALA A 252 -9.54 -11.55 -5.07
CA ALA A 252 -10.54 -12.62 -5.10
C ALA A 252 -11.67 -12.36 -6.12
N ARG A 253 -12.10 -11.12 -6.29
CA ARG A 253 -13.13 -10.74 -7.30
C ARG A 253 -12.63 -10.86 -8.73
N PHE A 254 -11.37 -10.50 -9.01
CA PHE A 254 -10.80 -10.56 -10.36
C PHE A 254 -10.44 -11.98 -10.78
N LEU A 255 -10.26 -12.88 -9.81
CA LEU A 255 -10.01 -14.30 -10.06
C LEU A 255 -11.29 -15.10 -10.35
N ASN A 256 -12.46 -14.63 -9.94
CA ASN A 256 -13.76 -15.27 -10.19
C ASN A 256 -14.35 -14.83 -11.53
#